data_0793abdac5f9e839ab81b91661c97e64
#
_entry.id   0793abdac5f9e839ab81b91661c97e64
#
_cell.length_a   1.000
_cell.length_b   1.000
_cell.length_c   1.000
_cell.angle_alpha   90.00
_cell.angle_beta   90.00
_cell.angle_gamma   90.00
#
_symmetry.space_group_name_H-M   'P 1'
#
loop_
_entity.id
_entity.type
_entity.pdbx_description
1 polymer ?
#
loop_
_entity_poly.entity_id
_entity_poly.type
_entity_poly.pdbx_seq_one_letter_code
_entity_poly.pdbx_strand_id
1 'polypeptide(L)'
;MIRRPPRSTLDRSSAASDVYKRQLYLTGLIIVPMIYIWMRTTAKKNEGTVRISASELISEKMKRQGRNRIRILTLLQFLTIILVIIGLSRPRLRDSLQITNMDVVDIVLVIDISSSMLATDFPPNRLEAVKKTAKNFIDARSGDRMGVLVFAGESFIQCPLTIDKEVLISLMDEVKVAEQSYDGTAIGMAIANATNRLRHSDAMSKVMILLSDGSNNAGELDPLTSADLASNFGIKIYTIGAGTNQDVSFIPGRGYIRNEIDEETLKSIAERTDGKYFRATNISGLEQVYATIDKLERTEIEIKEYTRYKELFGWFLIPALIFGLGGQTIDRTLYRRQI
;
A
#
# COMPACT_ATOMS: atom_id res chain seq x y z
N MET A 1 -14.03 -6.15 -30.15
CA MET A 1 -13.24 -5.45 -29.12
C MET A 1 -12.92 -6.42 -27.99
N ILE A 2 -11.68 -6.96 -27.98
CA ILE A 2 -11.25 -7.93 -26.98
C ILE A 2 -10.77 -7.13 -25.76
N ARG A 3 -11.50 -7.20 -24.64
CA ARG A 3 -11.09 -6.59 -23.38
C ARG A 3 -9.79 -7.24 -22.88
N ARG A 4 -8.73 -6.46 -22.73
CA ARG A 4 -7.49 -6.94 -22.10
C ARG A 4 -7.82 -7.32 -20.65
N PRO A 5 -7.37 -8.48 -20.16
CA PRO A 5 -7.58 -8.86 -18.74
C PRO A 5 -6.84 -7.88 -17.83
N PRO A 6 -7.35 -7.65 -16.61
CA PRO A 6 -6.75 -6.70 -15.68
C PRO A 6 -5.30 -7.13 -15.33
N ARG A 7 -4.39 -6.17 -15.25
CA ARG A 7 -2.95 -6.36 -15.00
C ARG A 7 -2.61 -7.24 -13.79
N SER A 8 -3.50 -7.37 -12.82
CA SER A 8 -3.32 -8.17 -11.61
C SER A 8 -3.19 -9.69 -11.85
N THR A 9 -3.77 -10.23 -12.91
CA THR A 9 -3.70 -11.67 -13.23
C THR A 9 -2.39 -12.04 -13.92
N LEU A 10 -1.80 -11.13 -14.68
CA LEU A 10 -0.49 -11.33 -15.35
C LEU A 10 0.66 -11.35 -14.33
N ASP A 11 0.63 -10.50 -13.30
CA ASP A 11 1.68 -10.46 -12.28
C ASP A 11 1.69 -11.71 -11.39
N ARG A 12 0.53 -12.29 -11.06
CA ARG A 12 0.46 -13.54 -10.29
C ARG A 12 1.01 -14.74 -11.06
N SER A 13 0.77 -14.83 -12.37
CA SER A 13 1.27 -15.93 -13.18
C SER A 13 2.78 -15.84 -13.40
N SER A 14 3.35 -14.63 -13.55
CA SER A 14 4.80 -14.42 -13.69
C SER A 14 5.54 -14.73 -12.39
N ALA A 15 5.01 -14.30 -11.24
CA ALA A 15 5.60 -14.58 -9.93
C ALA A 15 5.62 -16.07 -9.59
N ALA A 16 4.56 -16.81 -9.93
CA ALA A 16 4.50 -18.27 -9.74
C ALA A 16 5.53 -18.98 -10.65
N SER A 17 5.63 -18.60 -11.93
CA SER A 17 6.60 -19.19 -12.86
C SER A 17 8.05 -18.96 -12.45
N ASP A 18 8.34 -17.81 -11.84
CA ASP A 18 9.67 -17.47 -11.33
C ASP A 18 10.07 -18.30 -10.11
N VAL A 19 9.14 -18.66 -9.24
CA VAL A 19 9.39 -19.53 -8.08
C VAL A 19 9.76 -20.95 -8.56
N TYR A 20 9.02 -21.51 -9.53
CA TYR A 20 9.32 -22.83 -10.07
C TYR A 20 10.67 -22.89 -10.80
N LYS A 21 11.01 -21.84 -11.59
CA LYS A 21 12.30 -21.76 -12.28
C LYS A 21 13.49 -21.76 -11.31
N ARG A 22 13.35 -21.13 -10.15
CA ARG A 22 14.40 -21.08 -9.12
C ARG A 22 14.63 -22.42 -8.43
N GLN A 23 13.57 -23.21 -8.23
CA GLN A 23 13.68 -24.55 -7.66
C GLN A 23 14.44 -25.50 -8.60
N LEU A 24 14.38 -25.29 -9.93
CA LEU A 24 15.14 -26.05 -10.91
C LEU A 24 16.67 -25.95 -10.68
N TYR A 25 17.19 -24.81 -10.22
CA TYR A 25 18.62 -24.68 -9.94
C TYR A 25 19.07 -25.56 -8.75
N LEU A 26 18.18 -25.82 -7.78
CA LEU A 26 18.49 -26.68 -6.65
C LEU A 26 18.66 -28.15 -7.03
N THR A 27 18.08 -28.59 -8.16
CA THR A 27 18.32 -29.96 -8.68
C THR A 27 19.79 -30.14 -9.07
N GLY A 28 20.51 -29.07 -9.40
CA GLY A 28 21.93 -29.08 -9.63
C GLY A 28 22.75 -29.58 -8.43
N LEU A 29 22.26 -29.41 -7.20
CA LEU A 29 22.92 -29.97 -6.00
C LEU A 29 22.96 -31.50 -5.99
N ILE A 30 22.06 -32.16 -6.69
CA ILE A 30 22.03 -33.63 -6.84
C ILE A 30 22.81 -34.04 -8.08
N ILE A 31 22.62 -33.35 -9.20
CA ILE A 31 23.19 -33.72 -10.51
C ILE A 31 24.71 -33.52 -10.52
N VAL A 32 25.24 -32.42 -9.97
CA VAL A 32 26.68 -32.12 -10.00
C VAL A 32 27.54 -33.14 -9.25
N PRO A 33 27.22 -33.55 -8.01
CA PRO A 33 27.94 -34.64 -7.35
C PRO A 33 27.86 -35.95 -8.11
N MET A 34 26.73 -36.26 -8.71
CA MET A 34 26.53 -37.50 -9.47
C MET A 34 27.40 -37.53 -10.72
N ILE A 35 27.47 -36.44 -11.47
CA ILE A 35 28.37 -36.30 -12.63
C ILE A 35 29.83 -36.40 -12.20
N TYR A 36 30.20 -35.75 -11.08
CA TYR A 36 31.55 -35.80 -10.56
C TYR A 36 31.97 -37.22 -10.16
N ILE A 37 31.12 -37.96 -9.43
CA ILE A 37 31.34 -39.34 -9.06
C ILE A 37 31.52 -40.22 -10.33
N TRP A 38 30.63 -40.02 -11.32
CA TRP A 38 30.73 -40.74 -12.61
C TRP A 38 32.00 -40.44 -13.35
N MET A 39 32.44 -39.17 -13.46
CA MET A 39 33.69 -38.79 -14.11
C MET A 39 34.89 -39.42 -13.37
N ARG A 40 34.89 -39.43 -12.04
CA ARG A 40 35.98 -39.98 -11.25
C ARG A 40 36.10 -41.51 -11.35
N THR A 41 34.97 -42.20 -11.45
CA THR A 41 34.94 -43.64 -11.66
C THR A 41 35.42 -44.04 -13.07
N THR A 42 35.04 -43.20 -14.08
CA THR A 42 35.46 -43.43 -15.47
C THR A 42 36.93 -43.07 -15.70
N ALA A 43 37.40 -41.93 -15.10
CA ALA A 43 38.80 -41.54 -15.17
C ALA A 43 39.74 -42.62 -14.55
N LYS A 44 39.35 -43.24 -13.43
CA LYS A 44 40.10 -44.34 -12.84
C LYS A 44 40.25 -45.59 -13.74
N LYS A 45 39.29 -45.80 -14.66
CA LYS A 45 39.39 -46.90 -15.63
C LYS A 45 40.33 -46.60 -16.78
N ASN A 46 40.57 -45.32 -17.10
CA ASN A 46 41.37 -44.89 -18.26
C ASN A 46 42.76 -44.37 -17.88
N GLU A 47 43.13 -44.30 -16.56
CA GLU A 47 44.48 -43.92 -16.14
C GLU A 47 45.45 -45.08 -16.45
N GLY A 48 46.29 -44.88 -17.44
CA GLY A 48 47.44 -45.75 -17.66
C GLY A 48 48.32 -45.77 -16.44
N THR A 49 48.49 -46.94 -15.78
CA THR A 49 49.38 -47.12 -14.65
C THR A 49 50.81 -47.16 -15.12
N VAL A 50 51.57 -46.09 -14.94
CA VAL A 50 53.05 -46.15 -15.08
C VAL A 50 53.61 -46.88 -13.87
N ARG A 51 54.06 -48.10 -14.04
CA ARG A 51 54.76 -48.82 -12.99
C ARG A 51 56.17 -48.28 -12.90
N ILE A 52 56.44 -47.53 -11.82
CA ILE A 52 57.79 -47.07 -11.49
C ILE A 52 58.38 -48.07 -10.52
N SER A 53 59.49 -48.73 -10.89
CA SER A 53 60.21 -49.72 -10.07
C SER A 53 60.77 -49.15 -8.76
N ALA A 54 60.81 -47.83 -8.63
CA ALA A 54 61.33 -47.11 -7.43
C ALA A 54 60.24 -46.68 -6.44
N SER A 55 59.12 -47.41 -6.33
CA SER A 55 58.04 -47.09 -5.38
C SER A 55 58.48 -47.06 -3.89
N GLU A 56 59.59 -47.71 -3.58
CA GLU A 56 60.21 -47.74 -2.24
C GLU A 56 60.87 -46.41 -1.83
N LEU A 57 61.26 -45.58 -2.82
CA LEU A 57 61.85 -44.26 -2.58
C LEU A 57 60.87 -43.17 -2.18
N ILE A 58 59.60 -43.39 -2.34
CA ILE A 58 58.58 -42.40 -2.00
C ILE A 58 58.11 -42.63 -0.58
N SER A 59 58.56 -41.75 0.33
CA SER A 59 58.17 -41.78 1.75
C SER A 59 56.63 -41.76 1.90
N GLU A 60 56.11 -42.57 2.81
CA GLU A 60 54.67 -42.59 3.17
C GLU A 60 54.14 -41.20 3.56
N LYS A 61 55.04 -40.34 4.14
CA LYS A 61 54.71 -38.94 4.44
C LYS A 61 54.40 -38.13 3.19
N MET A 62 55.16 -38.33 2.10
CA MET A 62 54.91 -37.65 0.81
C MET A 62 53.60 -38.12 0.16
N LYS A 63 53.32 -39.43 0.20
CA LYS A 63 52.05 -39.98 -0.29
C LYS A 63 50.82 -39.43 0.47
N ARG A 64 50.98 -39.30 1.79
CA ARG A 64 49.93 -38.74 2.66
C ARG A 64 49.71 -37.24 2.39
N GLN A 65 50.79 -36.49 2.22
CA GLN A 65 50.70 -35.06 1.86
C GLN A 65 50.05 -34.85 0.51
N GLY A 66 50.42 -35.61 -0.52
CA GLY A 66 49.81 -35.55 -1.86
C GLY A 66 48.31 -35.86 -1.83
N ARG A 67 47.90 -36.91 -1.11
CA ARG A 67 46.47 -37.24 -0.93
C ARG A 67 45.67 -36.12 -0.23
N ASN A 68 46.25 -35.51 0.80
CA ASN A 68 45.61 -34.41 1.52
C ASN A 68 45.48 -33.16 0.66
N ARG A 69 46.47 -32.83 -0.15
CA ARG A 69 46.44 -31.72 -1.13
C ARG A 69 45.31 -31.89 -2.12
N ILE A 70 45.19 -33.05 -2.75
CA ILE A 70 44.12 -33.37 -3.70
C ILE A 70 42.77 -33.30 -3.01
N ARG A 71 42.62 -33.79 -1.78
CA ARG A 71 41.38 -33.72 -1.00
C ARG A 71 40.95 -32.28 -0.74
N ILE A 72 41.86 -31.41 -0.34
CA ILE A 72 41.60 -29.99 -0.04
C ILE A 72 41.16 -29.26 -1.30
N LEU A 73 41.87 -29.42 -2.43
CA LEU A 73 41.48 -28.80 -3.69
C LEU A 73 40.12 -29.27 -4.17
N THR A 74 39.84 -30.57 -4.08
CA THR A 74 38.55 -31.14 -4.43
C THR A 74 37.45 -30.60 -3.52
N LEU A 75 37.65 -30.49 -2.22
CA LEU A 75 36.69 -29.90 -1.29
C LEU A 75 36.41 -28.44 -1.61
N LEU A 76 37.42 -27.65 -1.93
CA LEU A 76 37.27 -26.23 -2.33
C LEU A 76 36.44 -26.11 -3.62
N GLN A 77 36.70 -26.95 -4.60
CA GLN A 77 35.91 -26.96 -5.87
C GLN A 77 34.46 -27.32 -5.61
N PHE A 78 34.20 -28.35 -4.79
CA PHE A 78 32.83 -28.72 -4.43
C PHE A 78 32.11 -27.59 -3.68
N LEU A 79 32.76 -26.97 -2.72
CA LEU A 79 32.21 -25.85 -1.96
C LEU A 79 31.86 -24.67 -2.88
N THR A 80 32.76 -24.37 -3.84
CA THR A 80 32.51 -23.32 -4.86
C THR A 80 31.26 -23.63 -5.68
N ILE A 81 31.13 -24.86 -6.18
CA ILE A 81 29.98 -25.27 -7.01
C ILE A 81 28.68 -25.19 -6.20
N ILE A 82 28.68 -25.67 -4.96
CA ILE A 82 27.51 -25.60 -4.07
C ILE A 82 27.09 -24.15 -3.84
N LEU A 83 28.04 -23.28 -3.53
CA LEU A 83 27.76 -21.86 -3.29
C LEU A 83 27.23 -21.15 -4.53
N VAL A 84 27.75 -21.49 -5.72
CA VAL A 84 27.23 -20.96 -7.01
C VAL A 84 25.79 -21.42 -7.24
N ILE A 85 25.50 -22.70 -7.03
CA ILE A 85 24.13 -23.24 -7.21
C ILE A 85 23.15 -22.55 -6.26
N ILE A 86 23.53 -22.38 -4.98
CA ILE A 86 22.69 -21.66 -4.01
C ILE A 86 22.54 -20.19 -4.41
N GLY A 87 23.59 -19.52 -4.85
CA GLY A 87 23.54 -18.15 -5.33
C GLY A 87 22.62 -17.98 -6.55
N LEU A 88 22.67 -18.90 -7.50
CA LEU A 88 21.81 -18.92 -8.70
C LEU A 88 20.33 -19.19 -8.37
N SER A 89 20.04 -19.91 -7.28
CA SER A 89 18.66 -20.10 -6.81
C SER A 89 18.04 -18.81 -6.26
N ARG A 90 18.85 -17.74 -6.10
CA ARG A 90 18.45 -16.40 -5.61
C ARG A 90 17.59 -16.47 -4.35
N PRO A 91 18.16 -16.98 -3.22
CA PRO A 91 17.41 -17.01 -1.97
C PRO A 91 16.99 -15.60 -1.59
N ARG A 92 15.71 -15.45 -1.22
CA ARG A 92 15.10 -14.19 -0.81
C ARG A 92 14.68 -14.28 0.64
N LEU A 93 15.09 -13.32 1.45
CA LEU A 93 14.44 -13.07 2.73
C LEU A 93 13.21 -12.20 2.49
N ARG A 94 12.10 -12.64 3.02
CA ARG A 94 10.94 -11.78 3.19
C ARG A 94 11.37 -10.76 4.24
N ASP A 95 11.54 -9.52 3.83
CA ASP A 95 11.81 -8.43 4.75
C ASP A 95 10.50 -8.15 5.48
N SER A 96 10.32 -8.87 6.59
CA SER A 96 9.23 -8.65 7.52
C SER A 96 9.56 -7.51 8.49
N LEU A 97 10.47 -6.61 8.14
CA LEU A 97 10.28 -5.26 8.58
C LEU A 97 8.93 -4.86 7.98
N GLN A 98 7.88 -5.15 8.71
CA GLN A 98 6.75 -4.26 8.73
C GLN A 98 7.35 -2.87 9.05
N ILE A 99 7.84 -2.20 8.00
CA ILE A 99 7.50 -0.82 7.90
C ILE A 99 5.97 -0.95 7.80
N THR A 100 5.32 -0.84 8.93
CA THR A 100 3.98 -0.37 9.00
C THR A 100 4.10 1.04 8.43
N ASN A 101 4.23 1.18 7.11
CA ASN A 101 3.55 2.24 6.45
C ASN A 101 2.12 1.91 6.87
N MET A 102 1.69 2.46 7.98
CA MET A 102 0.29 2.62 8.24
C MET A 102 -0.16 3.28 6.97
N ASP A 103 -0.97 2.58 6.20
CA ASP A 103 -1.59 3.15 5.01
C ASP A 103 -2.54 4.20 5.54
N VAL A 104 -1.96 5.37 5.88
CA VAL A 104 -2.63 6.49 6.50
C VAL A 104 -3.51 7.08 5.43
N VAL A 105 -4.79 7.05 5.67
CA VAL A 105 -5.78 7.79 4.88
C VAL A 105 -5.88 9.20 5.46
N ASP A 106 -5.76 10.20 4.60
CA ASP A 106 -6.07 11.58 4.97
C ASP A 106 -7.51 11.87 4.62
N ILE A 107 -8.32 12.18 5.61
CA ILE A 107 -9.75 12.42 5.47
C ILE A 107 -10.09 13.83 5.91
N VAL A 108 -10.77 14.58 5.04
CA VAL A 108 -11.38 15.86 5.41
C VAL A 108 -12.90 15.71 5.43
N LEU A 109 -13.51 15.90 6.59
CA LEU A 109 -14.95 16.00 6.75
C LEU A 109 -15.37 17.43 6.40
N VAL A 110 -16.19 17.57 5.37
CA VAL A 110 -16.71 18.87 4.88
C VAL A 110 -18.20 18.94 5.22
N ILE A 111 -18.53 19.73 6.23
CA ILE A 111 -19.85 19.73 6.88
C ILE A 111 -20.57 21.04 6.59
N ASP A 112 -21.76 20.92 6.05
CA ASP A 112 -22.67 22.03 5.88
C ASP A 112 -23.15 22.54 7.23
N ILE A 113 -23.06 23.85 7.46
CA ILE A 113 -23.54 24.54 8.66
C ILE A 113 -24.57 25.64 8.31
N SER A 114 -25.14 25.60 7.12
CA SER A 114 -26.22 26.51 6.70
C SER A 114 -27.45 26.40 7.60
N SER A 115 -28.32 27.38 7.54
CA SER A 115 -29.51 27.45 8.39
C SER A 115 -30.48 26.28 8.20
N SER A 116 -30.47 25.61 7.05
CA SER A 116 -31.26 24.39 6.78
C SER A 116 -30.87 23.23 7.69
N MET A 117 -29.63 23.21 8.19
CA MET A 117 -29.14 22.20 9.15
C MET A 117 -29.78 22.29 10.56
N LEU A 118 -30.58 23.34 10.84
CA LEU A 118 -31.45 23.41 12.01
C LEU A 118 -32.75 22.62 11.87
N ALA A 119 -33.03 22.04 10.71
CA ALA A 119 -34.23 21.25 10.49
C ALA A 119 -34.32 20.07 11.48
N THR A 120 -35.53 19.84 12.01
CA THR A 120 -35.78 18.85 13.08
C THR A 120 -36.19 17.48 12.59
N ASP A 121 -36.05 17.24 11.29
CA ASP A 121 -36.32 15.93 10.67
C ASP A 121 -35.30 14.85 11.09
N PHE A 122 -34.11 15.27 11.55
CA PHE A 122 -33.13 14.43 12.26
C PHE A 122 -33.08 14.89 13.71
N PRO A 123 -33.55 14.11 14.69
CA PRO A 123 -33.54 14.53 16.09
C PRO A 123 -32.11 14.72 16.68
N PRO A 124 -31.81 15.81 17.41
CA PRO A 124 -32.65 16.98 17.68
C PRO A 124 -32.73 17.96 16.48
N ASN A 125 -31.69 18.01 15.64
CA ASN A 125 -31.61 18.69 14.32
C ASN A 125 -30.54 18.02 13.47
N ARG A 126 -30.50 18.35 12.15
CA ARG A 126 -29.56 17.74 11.20
C ARG A 126 -28.11 17.93 11.62
N LEU A 127 -27.70 19.14 12.04
CA LEU A 127 -26.32 19.42 12.44
C LEU A 127 -25.88 18.56 13.61
N GLU A 128 -26.68 18.47 14.67
CA GLU A 128 -26.33 17.67 15.84
C GLU A 128 -26.30 16.16 15.52
N ALA A 129 -27.18 15.67 14.66
CA ALA A 129 -27.14 14.30 14.18
C ALA A 129 -25.87 14.02 13.39
N VAL A 130 -25.46 14.93 12.50
CA VAL A 130 -24.20 14.84 11.73
C VAL A 130 -23.00 14.87 12.64
N LYS A 131 -22.92 15.81 13.61
CA LYS A 131 -21.84 15.90 14.59
C LYS A 131 -21.67 14.60 15.36
N LYS A 132 -22.78 14.04 15.86
CA LYS A 132 -22.77 12.77 16.60
C LYS A 132 -22.24 11.62 15.74
N THR A 133 -22.71 11.49 14.51
CA THR A 133 -22.31 10.39 13.62
C THR A 133 -20.87 10.54 13.16
N ALA A 134 -20.43 11.79 12.87
CA ALA A 134 -19.05 12.08 12.52
C ALA A 134 -18.08 11.77 13.68
N LYS A 135 -18.44 12.06 14.92
CA LYS A 135 -17.63 11.67 16.09
C LYS A 135 -17.48 10.17 16.23
N ASN A 136 -18.57 9.41 16.05
CA ASN A 136 -18.52 7.95 16.06
C ASN A 136 -17.58 7.42 14.97
N PHE A 137 -17.59 8.04 13.80
CA PHE A 137 -16.70 7.70 12.69
C PHE A 137 -15.23 8.02 13.03
N ILE A 138 -14.94 9.17 13.63
CA ILE A 138 -13.61 9.56 14.10
C ILE A 138 -13.07 8.55 15.12
N ASP A 139 -13.90 8.19 16.12
CA ASP A 139 -13.50 7.24 17.17
C ASP A 139 -13.20 5.84 16.64
N ALA A 140 -13.94 5.40 15.62
CA ALA A 140 -13.74 4.09 15.01
C ALA A 140 -12.43 3.96 14.21
N ARG A 141 -11.78 5.08 13.84
CA ARG A 141 -10.56 5.09 13.04
C ARG A 141 -9.33 5.37 13.89
N SER A 142 -8.36 4.44 13.83
CA SER A 142 -7.07 4.58 14.50
C SER A 142 -5.96 4.63 13.46
N GLY A 143 -5.14 5.70 13.52
CA GLY A 143 -3.98 5.87 12.65
C GLY A 143 -4.20 6.77 11.43
N ASP A 144 -5.43 7.06 11.04
CA ASP A 144 -5.74 8.00 9.96
C ASP A 144 -5.60 9.46 10.44
N ARG A 145 -5.19 10.35 9.52
CA ARG A 145 -5.24 11.80 9.80
C ARG A 145 -6.59 12.33 9.33
N MET A 146 -7.25 13.03 10.21
CA MET A 146 -8.57 13.59 9.92
C MET A 146 -8.58 15.10 10.16
N GLY A 147 -9.36 15.82 9.36
CA GLY A 147 -9.61 17.25 9.51
C GLY A 147 -11.08 17.56 9.34
N VAL A 148 -11.50 18.71 9.82
CA VAL A 148 -12.87 19.20 9.70
C VAL A 148 -12.87 20.57 9.04
N LEU A 149 -13.65 20.70 8.00
CA LEU A 149 -14.00 21.94 7.34
C LEU A 149 -15.51 22.15 7.46
N VAL A 150 -15.93 23.32 7.81
CA VAL A 150 -17.34 23.70 7.85
C VAL A 150 -17.63 24.75 6.79
N PHE A 151 -18.82 24.73 6.21
CA PHE A 151 -19.20 25.70 5.19
C PHE A 151 -20.67 26.07 5.26
N ALA A 152 -20.94 27.29 4.86
CA ALA A 152 -22.26 27.87 4.56
C ALA A 152 -22.10 28.77 3.33
N GLY A 153 -22.39 30.06 3.39
CA GLY A 153 -22.05 31.04 2.34
C GLY A 153 -20.53 31.19 2.12
N GLU A 154 -19.74 30.90 3.16
CA GLU A 154 -18.28 30.84 3.14
C GLU A 154 -17.81 29.50 3.75
N SER A 155 -16.51 29.16 3.59
CA SER A 155 -15.95 27.92 4.12
C SER A 155 -14.77 28.18 5.05
N PHE A 156 -14.74 27.49 6.20
CA PHE A 156 -13.75 27.65 7.27
C PHE A 156 -13.18 26.30 7.68
N ILE A 157 -11.87 26.31 8.03
CA ILE A 157 -11.23 25.14 8.60
C ILE A 157 -11.47 25.15 10.10
N GLN A 158 -12.28 24.21 10.57
CA GLN A 158 -12.56 24.01 11.98
C GLN A 158 -11.41 23.27 12.68
N CYS A 159 -10.87 22.22 12.02
CA CYS A 159 -9.71 21.49 12.51
C CYS A 159 -8.80 21.10 11.33
N PRO A 160 -7.50 21.42 11.37
CA PRO A 160 -6.56 20.92 10.35
C PRO A 160 -6.39 19.40 10.47
N LEU A 161 -5.75 18.77 9.44
CA LEU A 161 -5.42 17.34 9.48
C LEU A 161 -4.58 17.00 10.71
N THR A 162 -5.11 16.12 11.57
CA THR A 162 -4.48 15.63 12.80
C THR A 162 -4.78 14.15 13.03
N ILE A 163 -3.93 13.48 13.79
CA ILE A 163 -4.16 12.13 14.34
C ILE A 163 -4.81 12.18 15.72
N ASP A 164 -4.88 13.36 16.32
CA ASP A 164 -5.42 13.58 17.66
C ASP A 164 -6.95 13.64 17.62
N LYS A 165 -7.59 12.53 17.99
CA LYS A 165 -9.04 12.38 18.00
C LYS A 165 -9.71 13.27 19.04
N GLU A 166 -9.08 13.47 20.21
CA GLU A 166 -9.66 14.26 21.30
C GLU A 166 -9.80 15.72 20.89
N VAL A 167 -8.75 16.27 20.27
CA VAL A 167 -8.78 17.63 19.70
C VAL A 167 -9.85 17.74 18.61
N LEU A 168 -9.93 16.74 17.72
CA LEU A 168 -10.88 16.74 16.62
C LEU A 168 -12.33 16.72 17.12
N ILE A 169 -12.62 15.87 18.10
CA ILE A 169 -13.95 15.75 18.73
C ILE A 169 -14.31 17.03 19.47
N SER A 170 -13.36 17.61 20.23
CA SER A 170 -13.57 18.86 20.95
C SER A 170 -13.94 20.01 20.01
N LEU A 171 -13.17 20.18 18.91
CA LEU A 171 -13.45 21.20 17.91
C LEU A 171 -14.74 20.95 17.13
N MET A 172 -15.12 19.69 16.93
CA MET A 172 -16.42 19.33 16.35
C MET A 172 -17.59 19.74 17.27
N ASP A 173 -17.42 19.66 18.59
CA ASP A 173 -18.44 20.10 19.55
C ASP A 173 -18.72 21.60 19.47
N GLU A 174 -17.71 22.40 19.14
CA GLU A 174 -17.83 23.84 19.00
C GLU A 174 -18.54 24.28 17.70
N VAL A 175 -18.70 23.37 16.74
CA VAL A 175 -19.39 23.68 15.47
C VAL A 175 -20.85 24.07 15.72
N LYS A 176 -21.24 25.23 15.22
CA LYS A 176 -22.58 25.81 15.29
C LYS A 176 -23.05 26.17 13.88
N VAL A 177 -24.36 26.32 13.74
CA VAL A 177 -24.96 26.85 12.51
C VAL A 177 -24.44 28.27 12.26
N ALA A 178 -24.19 28.59 10.99
CA ALA A 178 -23.68 29.89 10.56
C ALA A 178 -24.62 31.04 10.99
N GLU A 179 -24.03 32.19 11.26
CA GLU A 179 -24.81 33.39 11.45
C GLU A 179 -25.54 33.80 10.17
N GLN A 180 -26.65 34.52 10.28
CA GLN A 180 -27.48 34.87 9.13
C GLN A 180 -26.73 35.68 8.06
N SER A 181 -25.69 36.42 8.42
CA SER A 181 -24.80 37.15 7.48
C SER A 181 -23.96 36.27 6.61
N TYR A 182 -23.69 35.04 7.04
CA TYR A 182 -22.90 34.02 6.32
C TYR A 182 -23.75 32.83 5.85
N ASP A 183 -25.09 32.96 5.91
CA ASP A 183 -25.99 31.90 5.49
C ASP A 183 -25.92 31.69 3.97
N GLY A 184 -26.18 30.47 3.54
CA GLY A 184 -26.04 30.03 2.16
C GLY A 184 -25.29 28.70 2.09
N THR A 185 -25.07 28.18 0.87
CA THR A 185 -24.44 26.88 0.67
C THR A 185 -23.44 26.98 -0.48
N ALA A 186 -22.16 27.20 -0.15
CA ALA A 186 -21.06 27.41 -1.10
C ALA A 186 -20.25 26.12 -1.29
N ILE A 187 -20.84 25.08 -1.91
CA ILE A 187 -20.24 23.75 -2.10
C ILE A 187 -18.91 23.83 -2.86
N GLY A 188 -18.86 24.60 -3.95
CA GLY A 188 -17.65 24.74 -4.77
C GLY A 188 -16.46 25.31 -3.99
N MET A 189 -16.70 26.34 -3.16
CA MET A 189 -15.67 26.91 -2.29
C MET A 189 -15.22 25.92 -1.21
N ALA A 190 -16.15 25.14 -0.63
CA ALA A 190 -15.83 24.12 0.36
C ALA A 190 -14.92 23.02 -0.22
N ILE A 191 -15.25 22.53 -1.42
CA ILE A 191 -14.40 21.54 -2.13
C ILE A 191 -13.02 22.12 -2.43
N ALA A 192 -12.93 23.36 -2.95
CA ALA A 192 -11.65 23.99 -3.27
C ALA A 192 -10.77 24.17 -2.03
N ASN A 193 -11.34 24.62 -0.90
CA ASN A 193 -10.60 24.76 0.36
C ASN A 193 -10.15 23.43 0.94
N ALA A 194 -11.00 22.39 0.92
CA ALA A 194 -10.62 21.05 1.34
C ALA A 194 -9.54 20.44 0.43
N THR A 195 -9.65 20.65 -0.89
CA THR A 195 -8.62 20.26 -1.87
C THR A 195 -7.29 20.93 -1.56
N ASN A 196 -7.27 22.20 -1.22
CA ASN A 196 -6.04 22.91 -0.86
C ASN A 196 -5.34 22.30 0.39
N ARG A 197 -6.09 21.67 1.29
CA ARG A 197 -5.54 20.95 2.45
C ARG A 197 -4.98 19.57 2.08
N LEU A 198 -5.71 18.84 1.23
CA LEU A 198 -5.34 17.49 0.86
C LEU A 198 -4.26 17.41 -0.23
N ARG A 199 -4.11 18.43 -1.10
CA ARG A 199 -3.16 18.39 -2.23
C ARG A 199 -1.71 18.23 -1.82
N HIS A 200 -1.32 18.70 -0.63
CA HIS A 200 0.04 18.60 -0.09
C HIS A 200 0.25 17.37 0.78
N SER A 201 -0.74 16.51 0.89
CA SER A 201 -0.64 15.26 1.63
C SER A 201 0.15 14.22 0.84
N ASP A 202 1.04 13.51 1.54
CA ASP A 202 1.80 12.36 1.03
C ASP A 202 1.07 11.03 1.34
N ALA A 203 -0.16 11.07 1.86
CA ALA A 203 -0.95 9.87 2.15
C ALA A 203 -1.28 9.10 0.86
N MET A 204 -1.35 7.77 0.96
CA MET A 204 -1.69 6.90 -0.18
C MET A 204 -3.12 7.09 -0.66
N SER A 205 -4.04 7.39 0.25
CA SER A 205 -5.42 7.74 -0.07
C SER A 205 -5.77 9.10 0.53
N LYS A 206 -6.40 9.95 -0.29
CA LYS A 206 -6.88 11.28 0.08
C LYS A 206 -8.38 11.32 -0.15
N VAL A 207 -9.11 11.51 0.92
CA VAL A 207 -10.56 11.39 0.93
C VAL A 207 -11.21 12.67 1.44
N MET A 208 -12.23 13.12 0.76
CA MET A 208 -13.13 14.17 1.21
C MET A 208 -14.52 13.57 1.40
N ILE A 209 -15.14 13.82 2.55
CA ILE A 209 -16.52 13.42 2.81
C ILE A 209 -17.34 14.71 2.92
N LEU A 210 -18.06 15.01 1.84
CA LEU A 210 -18.90 16.20 1.72
C LEU A 210 -20.33 15.87 2.16
N LEU A 211 -20.80 16.53 3.18
CA LEU A 211 -22.16 16.40 3.68
C LEU A 211 -22.91 17.73 3.49
N SER A 212 -24.00 17.69 2.73
CA SER A 212 -24.88 18.84 2.52
C SER A 212 -26.34 18.39 2.46
N ASP A 213 -27.22 19.29 2.79
CA ASP A 213 -28.68 19.12 2.71
C ASP A 213 -29.35 20.05 1.70
N GLY A 214 -28.55 20.87 0.98
CA GLY A 214 -29.04 21.87 0.07
C GLY A 214 -28.38 21.88 -1.30
N SER A 215 -28.89 22.78 -2.15
CA SER A 215 -28.29 23.10 -3.43
C SER A 215 -27.26 24.22 -3.32
N ASN A 216 -26.26 24.22 -4.20
CA ASN A 216 -25.27 25.29 -4.25
C ASN A 216 -25.92 26.61 -4.64
N ASN A 217 -25.99 27.56 -3.71
CA ASN A 217 -26.66 28.87 -3.89
C ASN A 217 -25.77 30.06 -3.52
N ALA A 218 -24.53 29.81 -3.12
CA ALA A 218 -23.55 30.81 -2.71
C ALA A 218 -22.15 30.45 -3.21
N GLY A 219 -21.22 31.42 -3.10
CA GLY A 219 -19.82 31.24 -3.52
C GLY A 219 -19.57 31.50 -4.99
N GLU A 220 -18.30 31.80 -5.33
CA GLU A 220 -17.89 32.18 -6.70
C GLU A 220 -17.47 30.97 -7.53
N LEU A 221 -17.16 29.82 -6.90
CA LEU A 221 -16.67 28.63 -7.58
C LEU A 221 -17.79 27.63 -7.86
N ASP A 222 -17.82 27.17 -9.10
CA ASP A 222 -18.72 26.09 -9.50
C ASP A 222 -18.31 24.77 -8.85
N PRO A 223 -19.26 24.00 -8.26
CA PRO A 223 -18.98 22.73 -7.61
C PRO A 223 -18.31 21.69 -8.51
N LEU A 224 -18.72 21.58 -9.78
CA LEU A 224 -18.18 20.60 -10.72
C LEU A 224 -16.75 20.94 -11.12
N THR A 225 -16.45 22.22 -11.34
CA THR A 225 -15.09 22.69 -11.61
C THR A 225 -14.16 22.43 -10.43
N SER A 226 -14.65 22.62 -9.20
CA SER A 226 -13.90 22.33 -7.97
C SER A 226 -13.68 20.82 -7.78
N ALA A 227 -14.64 19.97 -8.19
CA ALA A 227 -14.50 18.52 -8.19
C ALA A 227 -13.44 18.06 -9.21
N ASP A 228 -13.42 18.60 -10.42
CA ASP A 228 -12.41 18.34 -11.43
C ASP A 228 -11.00 18.69 -10.92
N LEU A 229 -10.87 19.81 -10.19
CA LEU A 229 -9.62 20.21 -9.54
C LEU A 229 -9.20 19.17 -8.49
N ALA A 230 -10.11 18.72 -7.63
CA ALA A 230 -9.84 17.69 -6.63
C ALA A 230 -9.38 16.36 -7.26
N SER A 231 -10.05 15.95 -8.34
CA SER A 231 -9.71 14.75 -9.11
C SER A 231 -8.28 14.80 -9.67
N ASN A 232 -7.83 15.95 -10.16
CA ASN A 232 -6.46 16.16 -10.67
C ASN A 232 -5.37 15.94 -9.58
N PHE A 233 -5.72 16.12 -8.30
CA PHE A 233 -4.84 15.83 -7.16
C PHE A 233 -5.03 14.41 -6.59
N GLY A 234 -5.84 13.57 -7.24
CA GLY A 234 -6.13 12.21 -6.78
C GLY A 234 -6.95 12.17 -5.49
N ILE A 235 -7.79 13.17 -5.26
CA ILE A 235 -8.67 13.27 -4.08
C ILE A 235 -10.02 12.68 -4.45
N LYS A 236 -10.47 11.67 -3.69
CA LYS A 236 -11.82 11.11 -3.82
C LYS A 236 -12.81 11.92 -2.99
N ILE A 237 -13.98 12.18 -3.56
CA ILE A 237 -15.06 12.87 -2.86
C ILE A 237 -16.25 11.94 -2.69
N TYR A 238 -16.55 11.57 -1.47
CA TYR A 238 -17.81 10.94 -1.10
C TYR A 238 -18.81 12.03 -0.76
N THR A 239 -19.93 12.02 -1.42
CA THR A 239 -20.98 13.02 -1.19
C THR A 239 -22.17 12.40 -0.47
N ILE A 240 -22.66 13.07 0.56
CA ILE A 240 -23.79 12.61 1.39
C ILE A 240 -24.88 13.69 1.36
N GLY A 241 -26.02 13.34 0.77
CA GLY A 241 -27.21 14.17 0.84
C GLY A 241 -28.00 13.83 2.11
N ALA A 242 -28.05 14.75 3.08
CA ALA A 242 -28.73 14.54 4.36
C ALA A 242 -30.10 15.23 4.38
N GLY A 243 -31.16 14.45 4.55
CA GLY A 243 -32.52 14.98 4.64
C GLY A 243 -33.58 13.91 4.39
N THR A 244 -34.75 14.10 4.96
CA THR A 244 -35.86 13.17 4.80
C THR A 244 -36.46 13.22 3.37
N ASN A 245 -37.26 12.21 3.04
CA ASN A 245 -38.01 12.18 1.75
C ASN A 245 -39.30 13.05 1.80
N GLN A 246 -39.48 13.82 2.85
CA GLN A 246 -40.62 14.75 2.94
C GLN A 246 -40.31 16.03 2.17
N ASP A 247 -41.31 16.58 1.51
CA ASP A 247 -41.16 17.82 0.70
C ASP A 247 -40.80 19.03 1.56
N VAL A 248 -41.15 18.99 2.83
CA VAL A 248 -40.93 20.09 3.79
C VAL A 248 -40.40 19.60 5.12
N SER A 249 -39.50 20.40 5.72
CA SER A 249 -38.97 20.20 7.09
C SER A 249 -39.27 21.46 7.90
N PHE A 250 -39.40 21.26 9.23
CA PHE A 250 -39.64 22.36 10.16
C PHE A 250 -38.32 22.85 10.74
N ILE A 251 -38.10 24.18 10.69
CA ILE A 251 -36.99 24.85 11.35
C ILE A 251 -37.55 25.72 12.48
N PRO A 252 -37.11 25.55 13.74
CA PRO A 252 -37.47 26.39 14.86
C PRO A 252 -37.16 27.85 14.54
N GLY A 253 -38.12 28.74 14.69
CA GLY A 253 -37.99 30.19 14.45
C GLY A 253 -38.09 30.62 12.98
N ARG A 254 -38.08 29.73 12.00
CA ARG A 254 -38.25 30.05 10.55
C ARG A 254 -39.47 29.38 9.90
N GLY A 255 -40.06 28.37 10.56
CA GLY A 255 -41.24 27.65 10.04
C GLY A 255 -40.86 26.50 9.09
N TYR A 256 -41.78 26.19 8.15
CA TYR A 256 -41.56 25.10 7.19
C TYR A 256 -40.76 25.57 5.99
N ILE A 257 -39.72 24.81 5.66
CA ILE A 257 -38.89 24.98 4.46
C ILE A 257 -39.03 23.79 3.52
N ARG A 258 -38.86 24.01 2.22
CA ARG A 258 -38.76 22.90 1.24
C ARG A 258 -37.41 22.20 1.36
N ASN A 259 -37.44 20.88 1.27
CA ASN A 259 -36.24 20.06 1.22
C ASN A 259 -35.81 19.95 -0.24
N GLU A 260 -34.96 20.84 -0.71
CA GLU A 260 -34.41 20.82 -2.06
C GLU A 260 -32.96 20.36 -2.00
N ILE A 261 -32.74 19.02 -2.05
CA ILE A 261 -31.39 18.48 -2.15
C ILE A 261 -31.06 18.31 -3.63
N ASP A 262 -30.00 18.94 -4.07
CA ASP A 262 -29.46 18.78 -5.42
C ASP A 262 -28.65 17.49 -5.55
N GLU A 263 -29.38 16.37 -5.61
CA GLU A 263 -28.76 15.05 -5.76
C GLU A 263 -27.97 14.92 -7.06
N GLU A 264 -28.38 15.60 -8.13
CA GLU A 264 -27.72 15.51 -9.43
C GLU A 264 -26.31 16.10 -9.36
N THR A 265 -26.19 17.29 -8.80
CA THR A 265 -24.87 17.90 -8.57
C THR A 265 -24.00 17.06 -7.64
N LEU A 266 -24.55 16.56 -6.52
CA LEU A 266 -23.79 15.71 -5.57
C LEU A 266 -23.33 14.39 -6.21
N LYS A 267 -24.16 13.75 -7.05
CA LYS A 267 -23.77 12.55 -7.82
C LYS A 267 -22.65 12.86 -8.81
N SER A 268 -22.80 13.97 -9.55
CA SER A 268 -21.80 14.39 -10.53
C SER A 268 -20.44 14.69 -9.90
N ILE A 269 -20.41 15.33 -8.72
CA ILE A 269 -19.18 15.57 -7.94
C ILE A 269 -18.51 14.24 -7.59
N ALA A 270 -19.27 13.30 -7.04
CA ALA A 270 -18.74 12.00 -6.64
C ALA A 270 -18.19 11.20 -7.83
N GLU A 271 -18.94 11.14 -8.95
CA GLU A 271 -18.53 10.41 -10.15
C GLU A 271 -17.24 10.96 -10.78
N ARG A 272 -17.06 12.29 -10.81
CA ARG A 272 -15.85 12.95 -11.36
C ARG A 272 -14.59 12.67 -10.55
N THR A 273 -14.74 12.27 -9.29
CA THR A 273 -13.63 12.07 -8.34
C THR A 273 -13.44 10.62 -7.90
N ASP A 274 -13.98 9.64 -8.65
CA ASP A 274 -14.00 8.21 -8.32
C ASP A 274 -14.59 7.90 -6.93
N GLY A 275 -15.41 8.81 -6.40
CA GLY A 275 -16.15 8.63 -5.17
C GLY A 275 -17.54 8.04 -5.39
N LYS A 276 -18.40 8.13 -4.37
CA LYS A 276 -19.80 7.67 -4.44
C LYS A 276 -20.73 8.64 -3.75
N TYR A 277 -21.92 8.79 -4.30
CA TYR A 277 -23.02 9.50 -3.67
C TYR A 277 -23.82 8.57 -2.74
N PHE A 278 -24.20 9.08 -1.60
CA PHE A 278 -25.06 8.40 -0.63
C PHE A 278 -26.22 9.32 -0.22
N ARG A 279 -27.38 8.72 -0.03
CA ARG A 279 -28.54 9.39 0.53
C ARG A 279 -28.75 8.95 1.97
N ALA A 280 -28.75 9.87 2.93
CA ALA A 280 -29.09 9.61 4.31
C ALA A 280 -30.45 10.27 4.64
N THR A 281 -31.45 9.45 4.98
CA THR A 281 -32.80 9.91 5.31
C THR A 281 -33.09 9.90 6.81
N ASN A 282 -32.19 9.33 7.60
CA ASN A 282 -32.25 9.24 9.05
C ASN A 282 -30.85 9.00 9.63
N ILE A 283 -30.73 9.05 10.96
CA ILE A 283 -29.45 8.88 11.69
C ILE A 283 -28.83 7.51 11.39
N SER A 284 -29.61 6.43 11.43
CA SER A 284 -29.11 5.09 11.15
C SER A 284 -28.59 4.94 9.71
N GLY A 285 -29.25 5.59 8.73
CA GLY A 285 -28.77 5.66 7.35
C GLY A 285 -27.43 6.38 7.26
N LEU A 286 -27.25 7.48 7.98
CA LEU A 286 -25.99 8.21 8.02
C LEU A 286 -24.85 7.39 8.65
N GLU A 287 -25.11 6.64 9.73
CA GLU A 287 -24.17 5.71 10.32
C GLU A 287 -23.74 4.59 9.34
N GLN A 288 -24.70 4.03 8.60
CA GLN A 288 -24.42 3.02 7.56
C GLN A 288 -23.58 3.57 6.41
N VAL A 289 -23.80 4.81 6.01
CA VAL A 289 -22.99 5.49 4.99
C VAL A 289 -21.54 5.61 5.44
N TYR A 290 -21.30 6.11 6.65
CA TYR A 290 -19.93 6.19 7.19
C TYR A 290 -19.26 4.81 7.30
N ALA A 291 -19.98 3.78 7.75
CA ALA A 291 -19.45 2.41 7.80
C ALA A 291 -19.14 1.85 6.40
N THR A 292 -19.92 2.23 5.38
CA THR A 292 -19.68 1.83 4.00
C THR A 292 -18.44 2.50 3.43
N ILE A 293 -18.25 3.80 3.68
CA ILE A 293 -17.06 4.55 3.26
C ILE A 293 -15.81 3.97 3.93
N ASP A 294 -15.89 3.66 5.23
CA ASP A 294 -14.78 3.02 5.96
C ASP A 294 -14.37 1.71 5.29
N LYS A 295 -15.32 0.86 4.95
CA LYS A 295 -15.05 -0.42 4.30
C LYS A 295 -14.45 -0.25 2.90
N LEU A 296 -14.92 0.72 2.11
CA LEU A 296 -14.41 0.98 0.76
C LEU A 296 -12.94 1.38 0.79
N GLU A 297 -12.57 2.32 1.65
CA GLU A 297 -11.21 2.82 1.76
C GLU A 297 -10.23 1.78 2.31
N ARG A 298 -10.62 0.99 3.31
CA ARG A 298 -9.78 -0.10 3.84
C ARG A 298 -9.53 -1.20 2.82
N THR A 299 -10.51 -1.53 1.99
CA THR A 299 -10.36 -2.59 0.97
C THR A 299 -9.38 -2.20 -0.13
N GLU A 300 -9.30 -0.93 -0.51
CA GLU A 300 -8.34 -0.45 -1.51
C GLU A 300 -6.89 -0.50 -1.02
N ILE A 301 -6.67 -0.25 0.26
CA ILE A 301 -5.34 -0.28 0.90
C ILE A 301 -4.77 -1.70 0.91
N GLU A 302 -5.56 -2.71 1.27
CA GLU A 302 -5.15 -4.12 1.31
C GLU A 302 -4.64 -4.65 -0.04
N ILE A 303 -5.07 -4.08 -1.16
CA ILE A 303 -4.66 -4.50 -2.50
C ILE A 303 -3.26 -3.96 -2.89
N LYS A 304 -2.77 -2.93 -2.21
CA LYS A 304 -1.50 -2.25 -2.52
C LYS A 304 -0.29 -2.71 -1.69
N GLU A 305 -0.38 -3.79 -0.90
CA GLU A 305 0.76 -4.34 -0.17
C GLU A 305 1.88 -4.79 -1.12
N TYR A 306 2.91 -3.97 -1.27
CA TYR A 306 4.13 -4.31 -1.98
C TYR A 306 5.07 -5.11 -1.08
N THR A 307 5.14 -6.42 -1.29
CA THR A 307 6.14 -7.26 -0.62
C THR A 307 7.53 -6.96 -1.18
N ARG A 308 8.37 -6.22 -0.45
CA ARG A 308 9.78 -6.06 -0.81
C ARG A 308 10.55 -7.31 -0.42
N TYR A 309 11.28 -7.89 -1.37
CA TYR A 309 12.16 -9.02 -1.12
C TYR A 309 13.61 -8.57 -1.16
N LYS A 310 14.38 -8.89 -0.12
CA LYS A 310 15.83 -8.69 -0.10
C LYS A 310 16.52 -9.92 -0.69
N GLU A 311 17.22 -9.74 -1.80
CA GLU A 311 17.94 -10.83 -2.46
C GLU A 311 19.28 -11.08 -1.75
N LEU A 312 19.55 -12.34 -1.40
CA LEU A 312 20.76 -12.75 -0.66
C LEU A 312 21.83 -13.38 -1.55
N PHE A 313 21.66 -13.37 -2.87
CA PHE A 313 22.57 -14.05 -3.80
C PHE A 313 24.04 -13.61 -3.65
N GLY A 314 24.29 -12.33 -3.33
CA GLY A 314 25.63 -11.80 -3.13
C GLY A 314 26.40 -12.47 -1.99
N TRP A 315 25.70 -12.83 -0.90
CA TRP A 315 26.30 -13.53 0.24
C TRP A 315 26.82 -14.92 -0.09
N PHE A 316 26.33 -15.53 -1.16
CA PHE A 316 26.77 -16.85 -1.63
C PHE A 316 27.77 -16.74 -2.79
N LEU A 317 27.59 -15.79 -3.72
CA LEU A 317 28.48 -15.63 -4.86
C LEU A 317 29.85 -15.07 -4.51
N ILE A 318 29.93 -14.13 -3.55
CA ILE A 318 31.23 -13.57 -3.12
C ILE A 318 32.15 -14.65 -2.51
N PRO A 319 31.71 -15.46 -1.53
CA PRO A 319 32.52 -16.58 -1.05
C PRO A 319 32.83 -17.62 -2.14
N ALA A 320 31.89 -17.90 -3.05
CA ALA A 320 32.14 -18.81 -4.15
C ALA A 320 33.30 -18.33 -5.04
N LEU A 321 33.36 -17.05 -5.33
CA LEU A 321 34.43 -16.45 -6.13
C LEU A 321 35.78 -16.52 -5.37
N ILE A 322 35.78 -16.24 -4.08
CA ILE A 322 36.99 -16.32 -3.23
C ILE A 322 37.52 -17.76 -3.19
N PHE A 323 36.65 -18.74 -2.96
CA PHE A 323 37.09 -20.16 -2.91
C PHE A 323 37.51 -20.68 -4.29
N GLY A 324 36.84 -20.27 -5.36
CA GLY A 324 37.17 -20.66 -6.72
C GLY A 324 38.54 -20.12 -7.17
N LEU A 325 38.76 -18.81 -7.02
CA LEU A 325 40.03 -18.17 -7.36
C LEU A 325 41.15 -18.61 -6.41
N GLY A 326 40.84 -18.70 -5.11
CA GLY A 326 41.79 -19.18 -4.11
C GLY A 326 42.24 -20.63 -4.39
N GLY A 327 41.32 -21.52 -4.76
CA GLY A 327 41.64 -22.88 -5.17
C GLY A 327 42.57 -22.95 -6.40
N GLN A 328 42.29 -22.11 -7.42
CA GLN A 328 43.15 -22.04 -8.61
C GLN A 328 44.52 -21.44 -8.33
N THR A 329 44.61 -20.40 -7.50
CA THR A 329 45.91 -19.80 -7.15
C THR A 329 46.75 -20.76 -6.30
N ILE A 330 46.17 -21.48 -5.35
CA ILE A 330 46.84 -22.49 -4.54
C ILE A 330 47.34 -23.64 -5.45
N ASP A 331 46.54 -24.09 -6.42
CA ASP A 331 46.97 -25.14 -7.33
C ASP A 331 48.17 -24.70 -8.21
N ARG A 332 48.15 -23.47 -8.73
CA ARG A 332 49.19 -22.95 -9.62
C ARG A 332 50.45 -22.49 -8.91
N THR A 333 50.39 -22.00 -7.67
CA THR A 333 51.51 -21.40 -6.95
C THR A 333 52.14 -22.39 -5.98
N LEU A 334 51.34 -22.96 -5.07
CA LEU A 334 51.81 -23.83 -3.98
C LEU A 334 51.96 -25.31 -4.39
N TYR A 335 51.19 -25.74 -5.41
CA TYR A 335 51.18 -27.13 -5.85
C TYR A 335 51.68 -27.30 -7.29
N ARG A 336 52.26 -26.23 -7.89
CA ARG A 336 52.89 -26.31 -9.20
C ARG A 336 54.00 -27.37 -9.14
N ARG A 337 53.88 -28.40 -9.89
CA ARG A 337 54.91 -29.42 -10.06
C ARG A 337 56.20 -28.73 -10.51
N GLN A 338 57.21 -28.70 -9.68
CA GLN A 338 58.59 -28.62 -10.21
C GLN A 338 58.83 -29.94 -10.88
N ILE A 339 58.86 -29.94 -12.22
CA ILE A 339 59.33 -31.01 -13.08
C ILE A 339 60.85 -30.85 -13.12
#